data_6f6c191cf1d5a48b64fd96d4ba5ae20b
#
_entry.id   6f6c191cf1d5a48b64fd96d4ba5ae20b
#
_cell.length_a   1.000
_cell.length_b   1.000
_cell.length_c   1.000
_cell.angle_alpha   90.00
_cell.angle_beta   90.00
_cell.angle_gamma   90.00
#
_symmetry.space_group_name_H-M   'P 1'
#
loop_
_entity.id
_entity.type
_entity.pdbx_description
1 polymer ?
#
loop_
_entity_poly.entity_id
_entity_poly.type
_entity_poly.pdbx_seq_one_letter_code
_entity_poly.pdbx_strand_id
1 'polypeptide(L)'
;LVAKYLIENNLKIPVEVDLASEFRYRSPLINSKTLFIAVSQSGETADTLAGLRLAKQLGAKILSICNVLGSTIARESDVTLYTQAGPEISVASTKAFVTQVLIFILFTLYLKKLFYEKNTIKNQIEALIKLPPVLEKFTKKIHSEVKKLAKKWYNIKNCLYLGRNILYPIALEGALKLKEISYIHAEGYAAGEMKHGPIALIEENFPTVILAAKETGIIYEKTLSNAEEVKSRRGPIIAFVSKNSEEFKKLSEDFIEIPLTFYEFLPIFYVIPLQLFAYEMAVLRGCDVD
;
A
#
# COMPACT_ATOMS: atom_id res chain seq x y z
N LEU A 1 6.99 -2.53 3.02
CA LEU A 1 7.26 -2.59 1.56
C LEU A 1 7.18 -1.21 0.89
N VAL A 2 6.11 -0.41 1.07
CA VAL A 2 6.04 0.97 0.52
C VAL A 2 7.27 1.78 0.88
N ALA A 3 7.66 1.77 2.18
CA ALA A 3 8.84 2.48 2.67
C ALA A 3 10.14 2.06 1.98
N LYS A 4 10.29 0.77 1.65
CA LYS A 4 11.44 0.27 0.89
C LYS A 4 11.55 1.01 -0.44
N TYR A 5 10.49 1.03 -1.24
CA TYR A 5 10.50 1.72 -2.53
C TYR A 5 10.73 3.23 -2.39
N LEU A 6 10.13 3.87 -1.38
CA LEU A 6 10.33 5.29 -1.13
C LEU A 6 11.78 5.62 -0.79
N ILE A 7 12.37 4.90 0.16
CA ILE A 7 13.73 5.16 0.66
C ILE A 7 14.77 4.80 -0.40
N GLU A 8 14.69 3.60 -0.98
CA GLU A 8 15.67 3.17 -1.99
C GLU A 8 15.65 4.05 -3.24
N ASN A 9 14.47 4.44 -3.73
CA ASN A 9 14.37 5.29 -4.91
C ASN A 9 14.87 6.72 -4.67
N ASN A 10 14.57 7.28 -3.50
CA ASN A 10 14.92 8.68 -3.20
C ASN A 10 16.29 8.85 -2.58
N LEU A 11 16.77 7.91 -1.78
CA LEU A 11 17.98 8.07 -0.95
C LEU A 11 19.12 7.13 -1.36
N LYS A 12 18.85 6.10 -2.16
CA LYS A 12 19.82 5.05 -2.52
C LYS A 12 20.41 4.30 -1.32
N ILE A 13 19.64 4.24 -0.24
CA ILE A 13 19.94 3.49 0.98
C ILE A 13 19.24 2.15 0.89
N PRO A 14 19.92 1.00 1.02
CA PRO A 14 19.29 -0.31 0.98
C PRO A 14 18.33 -0.50 2.15
N VAL A 15 17.17 -1.08 1.88
CA VAL A 15 16.14 -1.34 2.88
C VAL A 15 15.72 -2.80 2.83
N GLU A 16 15.84 -3.50 3.94
CA GLU A 16 15.27 -4.82 4.14
C GLU A 16 13.91 -4.70 4.85
N VAL A 17 12.95 -5.53 4.45
CA VAL A 17 11.62 -5.59 5.05
C VAL A 17 11.36 -7.00 5.51
N ASP A 18 10.94 -7.15 6.77
CA ASP A 18 10.69 -8.44 7.37
C ASP A 18 9.37 -8.45 8.15
N LEU A 19 8.82 -9.64 8.34
CA LEU A 19 7.71 -9.86 9.25
C LEU A 19 8.25 -10.00 10.67
N ALA A 20 7.68 -9.26 11.62
CA ALA A 20 8.16 -9.29 13.00
C ALA A 20 8.09 -10.70 13.63
N SER A 21 7.10 -11.51 13.23
CA SER A 21 6.96 -12.91 13.64
C SER A 21 8.12 -13.79 13.20
N GLU A 22 8.73 -13.50 12.04
CA GLU A 22 9.82 -14.30 11.46
C GLU A 22 11.20 -13.75 11.82
N PHE A 23 11.31 -12.44 11.96
CA PHE A 23 12.56 -11.72 12.18
C PHE A 23 13.39 -12.28 13.34
N ARG A 24 12.77 -12.58 14.48
CA ARG A 24 13.47 -13.06 15.68
C ARG A 24 13.97 -14.50 15.58
N TYR A 25 13.46 -15.29 14.64
CA TYR A 25 13.81 -16.70 14.48
C TYR A 25 14.85 -16.94 13.40
N ARG A 26 15.08 -15.99 12.54
CA ARG A 26 16.25 -16.00 11.66
C ARG A 26 17.43 -15.33 12.37
N SER A 27 18.63 -15.47 11.86
CA SER A 27 19.82 -14.76 12.34
C SER A 27 19.97 -13.42 11.58
N PRO A 28 19.33 -12.32 12.02
CA PRO A 28 19.32 -11.09 11.25
C PRO A 28 20.72 -10.45 11.24
N LEU A 29 21.14 -9.96 10.07
CA LEU A 29 22.43 -9.27 9.89
C LEU A 29 22.32 -7.81 10.32
N ILE A 30 22.37 -7.58 11.64
CA ILE A 30 22.23 -6.28 12.28
C ILE A 30 23.51 -5.91 13.01
N ASN A 31 23.85 -4.63 13.00
CA ASN A 31 24.96 -4.04 13.73
C ASN A 31 24.67 -2.59 14.11
N SER A 32 25.63 -1.92 14.72
CA SER A 32 25.52 -0.52 15.17
C SER A 32 25.31 0.53 14.06
N LYS A 33 25.45 0.15 12.78
CA LYS A 33 25.16 1.00 11.61
C LYS A 33 23.75 0.77 11.05
N THR A 34 22.96 -0.11 11.66
CA THR A 34 21.59 -0.44 11.25
C THR A 34 20.60 0.49 11.95
N LEU A 35 19.68 1.07 11.20
CA LEU A 35 18.46 1.67 11.73
C LEU A 35 17.33 0.62 11.63
N PHE A 36 16.83 0.16 12.76
CA PHE A 36 15.65 -0.71 12.81
C PHE A 36 14.40 0.15 12.97
N ILE A 37 13.43 -0.03 12.07
CA ILE A 37 12.17 0.72 12.11
C ILE A 37 11.04 -0.24 12.49
N ALA A 38 10.52 -0.12 13.72
CA ALA A 38 9.36 -0.86 14.19
C ALA A 38 8.07 -0.15 13.77
N VAL A 39 7.17 -0.85 13.08
CA VAL A 39 5.88 -0.29 12.65
C VAL A 39 4.76 -1.05 13.35
N SER A 40 3.96 -0.35 14.14
CA SER A 40 2.82 -0.95 14.86
C SER A 40 1.74 0.11 15.09
N GLN A 41 0.49 -0.22 14.82
CA GLN A 41 -0.62 0.69 15.10
C GLN A 41 -0.80 0.86 16.63
N SER A 42 -0.93 -0.23 17.36
CA SER A 42 -1.14 -0.21 18.83
C SER A 42 0.14 0.10 19.63
N GLY A 43 1.32 -0.23 19.04
CA GLY A 43 2.58 -0.19 19.76
C GLY A 43 2.73 -1.25 20.87
N GLU A 44 1.86 -2.27 20.88
CA GLU A 44 1.83 -3.36 21.88
C GLU A 44 1.97 -4.75 21.22
N THR A 45 2.19 -4.84 19.91
CA THR A 45 2.29 -6.11 19.19
C THR A 45 3.49 -6.91 19.67
N ALA A 46 3.24 -8.08 20.27
CA ALA A 46 4.25 -8.89 20.94
C ALA A 46 5.46 -9.25 20.05
N ASP A 47 5.20 -9.68 18.80
CA ASP A 47 6.28 -10.01 17.87
C ASP A 47 7.10 -8.81 17.45
N THR A 48 6.45 -7.65 17.21
CA THR A 48 7.15 -6.41 16.88
C THR A 48 8.04 -5.95 18.04
N LEU A 49 7.55 -6.08 19.27
CA LEU A 49 8.30 -5.75 20.47
C LEU A 49 9.50 -6.70 20.66
N ALA A 50 9.30 -8.00 20.44
CA ALA A 50 10.39 -8.98 20.51
C ALA A 50 11.46 -8.71 19.44
N GLY A 51 11.06 -8.38 18.22
CA GLY A 51 11.98 -8.01 17.13
C GLY A 51 12.77 -6.73 17.45
N LEU A 52 12.10 -5.71 18.02
CA LEU A 52 12.74 -4.47 18.48
C LEU A 52 13.81 -4.75 19.55
N ARG A 53 13.47 -5.54 20.55
CA ARG A 53 14.41 -5.90 21.64
C ARG A 53 15.64 -6.65 21.13
N LEU A 54 15.42 -7.61 20.21
CA LEU A 54 16.52 -8.33 19.56
C LEU A 54 17.42 -7.37 18.76
N ALA A 55 16.82 -6.48 17.94
CA ALA A 55 17.59 -5.51 17.16
C ALA A 55 18.42 -4.58 18.07
N LYS A 56 17.85 -4.14 19.19
CA LYS A 56 18.52 -3.32 20.19
C LYS A 56 19.70 -4.06 20.85
N GLN A 57 19.52 -5.34 21.20
CA GLN A 57 20.59 -6.20 21.73
C GLN A 57 21.74 -6.37 20.73
N LEU A 58 21.44 -6.42 19.42
CA LEU A 58 22.43 -6.51 18.35
C LEU A 58 23.07 -5.14 18.00
N GLY A 59 22.72 -4.06 18.73
CA GLY A 59 23.32 -2.74 18.62
C GLY A 59 22.66 -1.80 17.63
N ALA A 60 21.52 -2.13 17.04
CA ALA A 60 20.82 -1.23 16.14
C ALA A 60 20.27 0.00 16.86
N LYS A 61 20.12 1.11 16.13
CA LYS A 61 19.31 2.25 16.55
C LYS A 61 17.84 1.98 16.23
N ILE A 62 16.96 2.33 17.14
CA ILE A 62 15.53 1.99 17.05
C ILE A 62 14.70 3.25 16.78
N LEU A 63 14.03 3.26 15.64
CA LEU A 63 12.94 4.18 15.31
C LEU A 63 11.62 3.41 15.37
N SER A 64 10.59 3.95 15.98
CA SER A 64 9.25 3.38 15.87
C SER A 64 8.26 4.30 15.18
N ILE A 65 7.28 3.70 14.51
CA ILE A 65 6.11 4.39 13.96
C ILE A 65 4.90 3.78 14.62
N CYS A 66 4.27 4.55 15.52
CA CYS A 66 3.14 4.11 16.34
C CYS A 66 2.00 5.11 16.29
N ASN A 67 0.77 4.64 16.58
CA ASN A 67 -0.38 5.53 16.72
C ASN A 67 -0.66 5.86 18.20
N VAL A 68 -0.40 4.93 19.11
CA VAL A 68 -0.71 5.08 20.53
C VAL A 68 0.45 5.71 21.28
N LEU A 69 0.20 6.88 21.88
CA LEU A 69 1.16 7.59 22.71
C LEU A 69 1.54 6.75 23.94
N GLY A 70 2.84 6.72 24.26
CA GLY A 70 3.34 6.03 25.44
C GLY A 70 3.20 4.50 25.41
N SER A 71 2.92 3.90 24.27
CA SER A 71 2.91 2.45 24.10
C SER A 71 4.29 1.83 24.39
N THR A 72 4.32 0.52 24.65
CA THR A 72 5.56 -0.17 25.04
C THR A 72 6.63 -0.06 23.94
N ILE A 73 6.28 -0.24 22.67
CA ILE A 73 7.21 -0.05 21.54
C ILE A 73 7.76 1.39 21.51
N ALA A 74 6.90 2.39 21.73
CA ALA A 74 7.32 3.79 21.76
C ALA A 74 8.30 4.08 22.93
N ARG A 75 8.03 3.55 24.12
CA ARG A 75 8.92 3.73 25.29
C ARG A 75 10.28 3.04 25.14
N GLU A 76 10.33 1.91 24.45
CA GLU A 76 11.58 1.14 24.27
C GLU A 76 12.39 1.58 23.04
N SER A 77 11.86 2.45 22.18
CA SER A 77 12.54 3.00 21.01
C SER A 77 13.43 4.20 21.38
N ASP A 78 14.47 4.43 20.58
CA ASP A 78 15.30 5.64 20.73
C ASP A 78 14.54 6.90 20.27
N VAL A 79 13.71 6.75 19.21
CA VAL A 79 12.84 7.81 18.66
C VAL A 79 11.52 7.21 18.21
N THR A 80 10.42 7.95 18.38
CA THR A 80 9.08 7.55 17.90
C THR A 80 8.46 8.64 17.04
N LEU A 81 7.95 8.26 15.88
CA LEU A 81 7.09 9.07 15.04
C LEU A 81 5.65 8.61 15.23
N TYR A 82 4.78 9.52 15.67
CA TYR A 82 3.38 9.20 15.92
C TYR A 82 2.51 9.54 14.70
N THR A 83 1.64 8.62 14.30
CA THR A 83 0.75 8.78 13.13
C THR A 83 -0.42 9.73 13.39
N GLN A 84 -0.81 9.89 14.66
CA GLN A 84 -1.93 10.72 15.09
C GLN A 84 -3.25 10.43 14.34
N ALA A 85 -3.48 9.17 13.97
CA ALA A 85 -4.67 8.74 13.22
C ALA A 85 -5.94 8.69 14.07
N GLY A 86 -5.82 8.91 15.39
CA GLY A 86 -6.91 8.65 16.34
C GLY A 86 -7.16 7.14 16.51
N PRO A 87 -8.18 6.75 17.28
CA PRO A 87 -8.50 5.34 17.49
C PRO A 87 -9.00 4.69 16.19
N GLU A 88 -8.44 3.54 15.86
CA GLU A 88 -8.97 2.66 14.80
C GLU A 88 -10.08 1.80 15.44
N ILE A 89 -11.29 1.87 14.92
CA ILE A 89 -12.46 1.21 15.53
C ILE A 89 -12.71 -0.13 14.83
N SER A 90 -12.66 -0.15 13.50
CA SER A 90 -12.87 -1.34 12.69
C SER A 90 -11.69 -2.33 12.80
N VAL A 91 -11.99 -3.61 12.65
CA VAL A 91 -10.99 -4.68 12.54
C VAL A 91 -10.05 -4.43 11.35
N ALA A 92 -10.58 -4.00 10.22
CA ALA A 92 -9.80 -3.67 9.04
C ALA A 92 -9.18 -2.28 9.16
N SER A 93 -7.86 -2.24 9.34
CA SER A 93 -7.11 -0.98 9.40
C SER A 93 -7.20 -0.21 8.06
N THR A 94 -7.61 1.05 8.12
CA THR A 94 -7.70 1.93 6.95
C THR A 94 -6.89 3.21 7.13
N LYS A 95 -7.33 4.11 8.00
CA LYS A 95 -6.64 5.38 8.25
C LYS A 95 -5.26 5.18 8.89
N ALA A 96 -5.09 4.14 9.73
CA ALA A 96 -3.79 3.84 10.31
C ALA A 96 -2.78 3.44 9.24
N PHE A 97 -3.17 2.64 8.24
CA PHE A 97 -2.30 2.34 7.09
C PHE A 97 -1.92 3.61 6.31
N VAL A 98 -2.91 4.44 5.95
CA VAL A 98 -2.66 5.68 5.18
C VAL A 98 -1.73 6.63 5.93
N THR A 99 -1.93 6.80 7.25
CA THR A 99 -1.08 7.68 8.06
C THR A 99 0.33 7.11 8.28
N GLN A 100 0.50 5.79 8.40
CA GLN A 100 1.82 5.16 8.41
C GLN A 100 2.57 5.40 7.11
N VAL A 101 1.89 5.25 5.96
CA VAL A 101 2.48 5.57 4.65
C VAL A 101 2.86 7.05 4.58
N LEU A 102 2.01 7.96 5.06
CA LEU A 102 2.30 9.39 5.11
C LEU A 102 3.54 9.70 5.97
N ILE A 103 3.69 9.05 7.13
CA ILE A 103 4.89 9.20 7.96
C ILE A 103 6.14 8.75 7.19
N PHE A 104 6.08 7.65 6.45
CA PHE A 104 7.23 7.22 5.63
C PHE A 104 7.53 8.20 4.49
N ILE A 105 6.53 8.80 3.87
CA ILE A 105 6.73 9.88 2.87
C ILE A 105 7.44 11.06 3.52
N LEU A 106 6.93 11.56 4.65
CA LEU A 106 7.53 12.68 5.39
C LEU A 106 8.96 12.36 5.82
N PHE A 107 9.20 11.17 6.36
CA PHE A 107 10.53 10.71 6.77
C PHE A 107 11.49 10.65 5.59
N THR A 108 11.07 10.09 4.47
CA THR A 108 11.89 10.01 3.24
C THR A 108 12.24 11.41 2.72
N LEU A 109 11.27 12.33 2.65
CA LEU A 109 11.50 13.70 2.20
C LEU A 109 12.38 14.47 3.19
N TYR A 110 12.21 14.24 4.49
CA TYR A 110 13.10 14.83 5.51
C TYR A 110 14.55 14.38 5.32
N LEU A 111 14.79 13.08 5.16
CA LEU A 111 16.14 12.56 4.89
C LEU A 111 16.70 13.06 3.55
N LYS A 112 15.86 13.14 2.52
CA LYS A 112 16.25 13.69 1.22
C LYS A 112 16.72 15.14 1.34
N LYS A 113 16.03 15.95 2.16
CA LYS A 113 16.44 17.32 2.47
C LYS A 113 17.78 17.40 3.23
N LEU A 114 18.09 16.42 4.07
CA LEU A 114 19.34 16.37 4.82
C LEU A 114 20.53 15.95 3.95
N PHE A 115 20.33 15.00 3.04
CA PHE A 115 21.42 14.41 2.25
C PHE A 115 21.65 15.09 0.91
N TYR A 116 20.66 15.82 0.39
CA TYR A 116 20.70 16.49 -0.91
C TYR A 116 20.36 17.98 -0.77
N GLU A 117 20.46 18.73 -1.88
CA GLU A 117 20.17 20.18 -1.86
C GLU A 117 18.71 20.50 -1.49
N LYS A 118 18.52 21.57 -0.72
CA LYS A 118 17.21 21.99 -0.15
C LYS A 118 16.09 22.18 -1.18
N ASN A 119 16.42 22.53 -2.42
CA ASN A 119 15.42 22.82 -3.46
C ASN A 119 14.80 21.57 -4.09
N THR A 120 15.35 20.37 -3.86
CA THR A 120 14.92 19.12 -4.52
C THR A 120 13.54 18.61 -4.08
N ILE A 121 13.00 19.11 -2.96
CA ILE A 121 11.73 18.63 -2.37
C ILE A 121 10.66 19.72 -2.24
N LYS A 122 10.90 20.93 -2.73
CA LYS A 122 9.98 22.07 -2.54
C LYS A 122 8.57 21.76 -3.05
N ASN A 123 8.47 21.24 -4.26
CA ASN A 123 7.17 20.95 -4.89
C ASN A 123 6.41 19.84 -4.14
N GLN A 124 7.11 18.81 -3.64
CA GLN A 124 6.50 17.74 -2.82
C GLN A 124 5.99 18.29 -1.48
N ILE A 125 6.72 19.20 -0.84
CA ILE A 125 6.26 19.84 0.42
C ILE A 125 5.01 20.70 0.16
N GLU A 126 5.00 21.52 -0.90
CA GLU A 126 3.82 22.32 -1.26
C GLU A 126 2.61 21.41 -1.55
N ALA A 127 2.83 20.28 -2.23
CA ALA A 127 1.77 19.31 -2.50
C ALA A 127 1.28 18.63 -1.21
N LEU A 128 2.17 18.30 -0.27
CA LEU A 128 1.81 17.73 1.05
C LEU A 128 0.94 18.69 1.87
N ILE A 129 1.25 19.98 1.87
CA ILE A 129 0.44 20.99 2.58
C ILE A 129 -1.00 21.03 2.01
N LYS A 130 -1.14 20.85 0.69
CA LYS A 130 -2.42 20.85 -0.01
C LYS A 130 -3.11 19.48 -0.02
N LEU A 131 -2.44 18.43 0.44
CA LEU A 131 -2.94 17.06 0.34
C LEU A 131 -4.27 16.82 1.05
N PRO A 132 -4.53 17.31 2.29
CA PRO A 132 -5.77 17.02 2.99
C PRO A 132 -7.04 17.44 2.22
N PRO A 133 -7.21 18.71 1.76
CA PRO A 133 -8.39 19.08 1.00
C PRO A 133 -8.47 18.39 -0.37
N VAL A 134 -7.34 18.03 -0.97
CA VAL A 134 -7.30 17.26 -2.23
C VAL A 134 -7.83 15.85 -2.00
N LEU A 135 -7.39 15.17 -0.93
CA LEU A 135 -7.86 13.84 -0.58
C LEU A 135 -9.34 13.84 -0.20
N GLU A 136 -9.81 14.82 0.55
CA GLU A 136 -11.23 14.93 0.90
C GLU A 136 -12.11 15.01 -0.36
N LYS A 137 -11.76 15.89 -1.29
CA LYS A 137 -12.48 16.01 -2.57
C LYS A 137 -12.39 14.74 -3.41
N PHE A 138 -11.21 14.14 -3.47
CA PHE A 138 -10.97 12.90 -4.19
C PHE A 138 -11.81 11.77 -3.63
N THR A 139 -11.77 11.54 -2.31
CA THR A 139 -12.51 10.46 -1.64
C THR A 139 -14.01 10.59 -1.87
N LYS A 140 -14.58 11.81 -1.71
CA LYS A 140 -16.01 12.05 -1.97
C LYS A 140 -16.40 11.73 -3.41
N LYS A 141 -15.58 12.13 -4.38
CA LYS A 141 -15.82 11.85 -5.79
C LYS A 141 -15.71 10.36 -6.10
N ILE A 142 -14.60 9.75 -5.74
CA ILE A 142 -14.29 8.37 -6.11
C ILE A 142 -15.23 7.36 -5.46
N HIS A 143 -15.77 7.66 -4.28
CA HIS A 143 -16.69 6.78 -3.58
C HIS A 143 -17.92 6.42 -4.42
N SER A 144 -18.51 7.38 -5.13
CA SER A 144 -19.67 7.13 -5.99
C SER A 144 -19.33 6.22 -7.18
N GLU A 145 -18.13 6.33 -7.74
CA GLU A 145 -17.65 5.50 -8.84
C GLU A 145 -17.37 4.07 -8.36
N VAL A 146 -16.66 3.94 -7.23
CA VAL A 146 -16.35 2.66 -6.59
C VAL A 146 -17.62 1.92 -6.15
N LYS A 147 -18.62 2.63 -5.65
CA LYS A 147 -19.93 2.02 -5.29
C LYS A 147 -20.63 1.40 -6.48
N LYS A 148 -20.57 2.04 -7.66
CA LYS A 148 -21.11 1.46 -8.91
C LYS A 148 -20.32 0.22 -9.32
N LEU A 149 -19.00 0.28 -9.22
CA LEU A 149 -18.10 -0.83 -9.49
C LEU A 149 -18.42 -2.03 -8.58
N ALA A 150 -18.54 -1.81 -7.26
CA ALA A 150 -18.83 -2.84 -6.29
C ALA A 150 -20.19 -3.55 -6.58
N LYS A 151 -21.22 -2.82 -7.00
CA LYS A 151 -22.51 -3.41 -7.40
C LYS A 151 -22.40 -4.42 -8.53
N LYS A 152 -21.44 -4.25 -9.42
CA LYS A 152 -21.21 -5.18 -10.54
C LYS A 152 -20.47 -6.43 -10.07
N TRP A 153 -19.56 -6.29 -9.11
CA TRP A 153 -18.58 -7.32 -8.76
C TRP A 153 -18.77 -8.00 -7.40
N TYR A 154 -19.75 -7.60 -6.56
CA TYR A 154 -19.88 -8.09 -5.18
C TYR A 154 -20.10 -9.62 -5.04
N ASN A 155 -20.56 -10.29 -6.11
CA ASN A 155 -20.83 -11.74 -6.10
C ASN A 155 -19.63 -12.63 -6.47
N ILE A 156 -18.46 -12.06 -6.77
CA ILE A 156 -17.27 -12.85 -7.07
C ILE A 156 -16.84 -13.68 -5.87
N LYS A 157 -16.21 -14.80 -6.13
CA LYS A 157 -15.66 -15.69 -5.08
C LYS A 157 -14.16 -15.48 -4.87
N ASN A 158 -13.46 -15.17 -5.95
CA ASN A 158 -12.02 -15.03 -5.98
C ASN A 158 -11.65 -13.75 -6.74
N CYS A 159 -10.50 -13.18 -6.40
CA CYS A 159 -9.98 -11.99 -7.08
C CYS A 159 -8.45 -11.95 -6.99
N LEU A 160 -7.81 -11.63 -8.10
CA LEU A 160 -6.37 -11.39 -8.13
C LEU A 160 -6.11 -9.88 -8.11
N TYR A 161 -5.09 -9.45 -7.39
CA TYR A 161 -4.60 -8.06 -7.36
C TYR A 161 -3.19 -7.99 -7.90
N LEU A 162 -2.96 -7.19 -8.92
CA LEU A 162 -1.65 -7.03 -9.54
C LEU A 162 -1.14 -5.60 -9.43
N GLY A 163 0.09 -5.46 -9.01
CA GLY A 163 0.81 -4.19 -8.97
C GLY A 163 2.29 -4.39 -9.24
N ARG A 164 2.98 -3.31 -9.64
CA ARG A 164 4.43 -3.31 -9.81
C ARG A 164 5.08 -2.19 -9.01
N ASN A 165 6.32 -2.42 -8.58
CA ASN A 165 7.10 -1.42 -7.85
C ASN A 165 6.31 -0.89 -6.65
N ILE A 166 6.18 0.42 -6.46
CA ILE A 166 5.48 1.05 -5.33
C ILE A 166 3.99 0.67 -5.24
N LEU A 167 3.37 0.23 -6.34
CA LEU A 167 1.98 -0.24 -6.35
C LEU A 167 1.82 -1.74 -6.03
N TYR A 168 2.90 -2.52 -6.00
CA TYR A 168 2.83 -3.92 -5.56
C TYR A 168 2.36 -4.04 -4.09
N PRO A 169 2.96 -3.35 -3.10
CA PRO A 169 2.44 -3.38 -1.74
C PRO A 169 1.00 -2.85 -1.61
N ILE A 170 0.55 -1.99 -2.52
CA ILE A 170 -0.83 -1.50 -2.53
C ILE A 170 -1.80 -2.56 -3.07
N ALA A 171 -1.36 -3.36 -4.04
CA ALA A 171 -2.11 -4.54 -4.48
C ALA A 171 -2.27 -5.57 -3.35
N LEU A 172 -1.20 -5.81 -2.57
CA LEU A 172 -1.27 -6.66 -1.37
C LEU A 172 -2.28 -6.13 -0.35
N GLU A 173 -2.24 -4.83 -0.06
CA GLU A 173 -3.17 -4.19 0.89
C GLU A 173 -4.61 -4.22 0.39
N GLY A 174 -4.85 -3.95 -0.89
CA GLY A 174 -6.19 -4.04 -1.49
C GLY A 174 -6.77 -5.45 -1.40
N ALA A 175 -5.98 -6.48 -1.71
CA ALA A 175 -6.37 -7.87 -1.56
C ALA A 175 -6.65 -8.24 -0.09
N LEU A 176 -5.82 -7.75 0.84
CA LEU A 176 -6.01 -7.94 2.27
C LEU A 176 -7.33 -7.34 2.74
N LYS A 177 -7.62 -6.08 2.39
CA LYS A 177 -8.88 -5.41 2.78
C LYS A 177 -10.11 -6.14 2.23
N LEU A 178 -10.07 -6.56 0.97
CA LEU A 178 -11.18 -7.31 0.39
C LEU A 178 -11.41 -8.63 1.16
N LYS A 179 -10.35 -9.35 1.46
CA LYS A 179 -10.38 -10.62 2.18
C LYS A 179 -10.93 -10.47 3.60
N GLU A 180 -10.43 -9.47 4.35
CA GLU A 180 -10.76 -9.26 5.77
C GLU A 180 -12.24 -8.99 6.00
N ILE A 181 -12.87 -8.14 5.18
CA ILE A 181 -14.22 -7.65 5.47
C ILE A 181 -15.31 -8.24 4.57
N SER A 182 -14.99 -8.72 3.35
CA SER A 182 -15.98 -9.30 2.44
C SER A 182 -15.94 -10.82 2.37
N TYR A 183 -14.92 -11.45 2.96
CA TYR A 183 -14.63 -12.88 2.92
C TYR A 183 -14.45 -13.46 1.51
N ILE A 184 -14.19 -12.59 0.53
CA ILE A 184 -13.80 -12.99 -0.82
C ILE A 184 -12.33 -13.41 -0.79
N HIS A 185 -12.00 -14.59 -1.35
CA HIS A 185 -10.61 -14.97 -1.49
C HIS A 185 -9.90 -14.03 -2.47
N ALA A 186 -8.95 -13.26 -1.97
CA ALA A 186 -8.20 -12.28 -2.75
C ALA A 186 -6.71 -12.39 -2.46
N GLU A 187 -5.90 -12.38 -3.51
CA GLU A 187 -4.44 -12.45 -3.40
C GLU A 187 -3.77 -11.36 -4.22
N GLY A 188 -2.73 -10.75 -3.63
CA GLY A 188 -1.91 -9.74 -4.29
C GLY A 188 -0.60 -10.33 -4.79
N TYR A 189 -0.20 -9.97 -6.01
CA TYR A 189 1.07 -10.39 -6.60
C TYR A 189 1.81 -9.22 -7.25
N ALA A 190 3.13 -9.30 -7.26
CA ALA A 190 3.91 -8.52 -8.19
C ALA A 190 3.52 -8.96 -9.62
N ALA A 191 3.04 -8.03 -10.44
CA ALA A 191 2.44 -8.39 -11.73
C ALA A 191 3.38 -9.18 -12.66
N GLY A 192 4.70 -8.98 -12.53
CA GLY A 192 5.70 -9.78 -13.25
C GLY A 192 5.73 -11.24 -12.86
N GLU A 193 5.38 -11.56 -11.60
CA GLU A 193 5.39 -12.93 -11.07
C GLU A 193 4.12 -13.71 -11.41
N MET A 194 3.11 -13.05 -11.98
CA MET A 194 1.86 -13.70 -12.38
C MET A 194 2.10 -14.92 -13.28
N LYS A 195 3.11 -14.85 -14.17
CA LYS A 195 3.45 -15.94 -15.10
C LYS A 195 3.97 -17.21 -14.43
N HIS A 196 4.48 -17.10 -13.20
CA HIS A 196 5.14 -18.18 -12.48
C HIS A 196 4.18 -19.02 -11.62
N GLY A 197 2.90 -19.09 -12.02
CA GLY A 197 1.88 -19.91 -11.37
C GLY A 197 0.49 -19.27 -11.38
N PRO A 198 0.31 -18.07 -10.79
CA PRO A 198 -1.02 -17.45 -10.65
C PRO A 198 -1.82 -17.30 -11.94
N ILE A 199 -1.15 -17.15 -13.09
CA ILE A 199 -1.78 -17.07 -14.41
C ILE A 199 -2.64 -18.29 -14.75
N ALA A 200 -2.38 -19.44 -14.14
CA ALA A 200 -3.16 -20.67 -14.35
C ALA A 200 -4.58 -20.55 -13.78
N LEU A 201 -4.79 -19.67 -12.81
CA LEU A 201 -6.09 -19.43 -12.17
C LEU A 201 -6.98 -18.47 -12.97
N ILE A 202 -6.42 -17.78 -13.96
CA ILE A 202 -7.14 -16.75 -14.72
C ILE A 202 -8.09 -17.42 -15.71
N GLU A 203 -9.37 -17.15 -15.54
CA GLU A 203 -10.50 -17.60 -16.35
C GLU A 203 -11.61 -16.53 -16.37
N GLU A 204 -12.67 -16.75 -17.12
CA GLU A 204 -13.78 -15.78 -17.33
C GLU A 204 -14.49 -15.34 -16.03
N ASN A 205 -14.46 -16.16 -14.98
CA ASN A 205 -15.09 -15.86 -13.69
C ASN A 205 -14.09 -15.43 -12.60
N PHE A 206 -12.81 -15.20 -12.98
CA PHE A 206 -11.75 -14.85 -12.05
C PHE A 206 -11.23 -13.43 -12.36
N PRO A 207 -11.86 -12.39 -11.79
CA PRO A 207 -11.44 -11.01 -12.07
C PRO A 207 -10.07 -10.68 -11.51
N THR A 208 -9.35 -9.85 -12.24
CA THR A 208 -8.05 -9.33 -11.84
C THR A 208 -8.11 -7.82 -11.67
N VAL A 209 -7.87 -7.35 -10.46
CA VAL A 209 -7.66 -5.93 -10.17
C VAL A 209 -6.23 -5.55 -10.55
N ILE A 210 -6.06 -4.56 -11.40
CA ILE A 210 -4.73 -4.11 -11.86
C ILE A 210 -4.50 -2.65 -11.48
N LEU A 211 -3.36 -2.40 -10.83
CA LEU A 211 -2.92 -1.07 -10.43
C LEU A 211 -1.81 -0.58 -11.36
N ALA A 212 -2.03 0.52 -12.09
CA ALA A 212 -1.03 1.07 -13.00
C ALA A 212 -1.00 2.60 -12.98
N ALA A 213 0.19 3.17 -12.79
CA ALA A 213 0.41 4.60 -12.70
C ALA A 213 1.38 5.09 -13.78
N LYS A 214 0.96 6.06 -14.60
CA LYS A 214 1.79 6.67 -15.65
C LYS A 214 3.07 7.31 -15.09
N GLU A 215 3.00 7.78 -13.85
CA GLU A 215 4.11 8.37 -13.11
C GLU A 215 5.27 7.40 -12.86
N THR A 216 5.04 6.11 -13.08
CA THR A 216 6.08 5.07 -12.97
C THR A 216 6.83 4.80 -14.28
N GLY A 217 6.50 5.51 -15.37
CA GLY A 217 7.19 5.39 -16.67
C GLY A 217 7.16 3.97 -17.23
N ILE A 218 8.32 3.38 -17.50
CA ILE A 218 8.45 2.03 -18.10
C ILE A 218 7.69 0.96 -17.30
N ILE A 219 7.49 1.14 -16.00
CA ILE A 219 6.76 0.19 -15.16
C ILE A 219 5.28 0.17 -15.54
N TYR A 220 4.70 1.31 -15.92
CA TYR A 220 3.34 1.39 -16.45
C TYR A 220 3.18 0.54 -17.71
N GLU A 221 4.10 0.65 -18.67
CA GLU A 221 4.09 -0.15 -19.91
C GLU A 221 4.21 -1.66 -19.62
N LYS A 222 5.07 -2.03 -18.67
CA LYS A 222 5.21 -3.43 -18.25
C LYS A 222 3.94 -3.95 -17.54
N THR A 223 3.24 -3.09 -16.82
CA THR A 223 1.97 -3.45 -16.20
C THR A 223 0.86 -3.60 -17.25
N LEU A 224 0.88 -2.76 -18.29
CA LEU A 224 -0.02 -2.88 -19.43
C LEU A 224 0.18 -4.24 -20.15
N SER A 225 1.43 -4.65 -20.41
CA SER A 225 1.71 -5.96 -20.98
C SER A 225 1.17 -7.12 -20.12
N ASN A 226 1.22 -6.98 -18.78
CA ASN A 226 0.60 -7.99 -17.91
C ASN A 226 -0.94 -7.98 -17.98
N ALA A 227 -1.56 -6.81 -18.19
CA ALA A 227 -3.00 -6.74 -18.44
C ALA A 227 -3.39 -7.45 -19.75
N GLU A 228 -2.60 -7.29 -20.81
CA GLU A 228 -2.80 -8.00 -22.09
C GLU A 228 -2.71 -9.53 -21.91
N GLU A 229 -1.83 -10.01 -21.04
CA GLU A 229 -1.72 -11.43 -20.69
C GLU A 229 -2.96 -11.95 -19.96
N VAL A 230 -3.50 -11.19 -19.00
CA VAL A 230 -4.77 -11.51 -18.34
C VAL A 230 -5.89 -11.60 -19.37
N LYS A 231 -5.96 -10.61 -20.25
CA LYS A 231 -6.99 -10.54 -21.32
C LYS A 231 -6.88 -11.71 -22.31
N SER A 232 -5.66 -12.13 -22.67
CA SER A 232 -5.44 -13.27 -23.56
C SER A 232 -6.00 -14.58 -23.02
N ARG A 233 -6.15 -14.67 -21.70
CA ARG A 233 -6.79 -15.79 -20.98
C ARG A 233 -8.27 -15.56 -20.69
N ARG A 234 -8.88 -14.53 -21.29
CA ARG A 234 -10.28 -14.14 -21.08
C ARG A 234 -10.60 -13.72 -19.63
N GLY A 235 -9.58 -13.45 -18.81
CA GLY A 235 -9.77 -12.95 -17.46
C GLY A 235 -10.33 -11.53 -17.48
N PRO A 236 -11.41 -11.25 -16.72
CA PRO A 236 -11.94 -9.89 -16.63
C PRO A 236 -10.98 -9.00 -15.84
N ILE A 237 -10.82 -7.76 -16.30
CA ILE A 237 -9.91 -6.78 -15.71
C ILE A 237 -10.71 -5.65 -15.08
N ILE A 238 -10.38 -5.35 -13.82
CA ILE A 238 -10.82 -4.15 -13.10
C ILE A 238 -9.58 -3.26 -12.92
N ALA A 239 -9.51 -2.17 -13.65
CA ALA A 239 -8.31 -1.34 -13.67
C ALA A 239 -8.44 -0.12 -12.74
N PHE A 240 -7.46 0.08 -11.85
CA PHE A 240 -7.26 1.33 -11.12
C PHE A 240 -6.02 2.00 -11.71
N VAL A 241 -6.23 3.06 -12.47
CA VAL A 241 -5.18 3.59 -13.37
C VAL A 241 -5.11 5.10 -13.32
N SER A 242 -3.95 5.67 -13.61
CA SER A 242 -3.79 7.11 -13.75
C SER A 242 -4.75 7.67 -14.81
N LYS A 243 -5.21 8.88 -14.58
CA LYS A 243 -6.04 9.61 -15.55
C LYS A 243 -5.44 9.59 -16.96
N ASN A 244 -6.31 9.49 -17.98
CA ASN A 244 -5.94 9.41 -19.40
C ASN A 244 -5.21 8.12 -19.79
N SER A 245 -5.47 6.99 -19.15
CA SER A 245 -4.93 5.67 -19.50
C SER A 245 -5.86 4.94 -20.48
N GLU A 246 -5.95 5.44 -21.72
CA GLU A 246 -6.88 4.95 -22.73
C GLU A 246 -6.58 3.48 -23.14
N GLU A 247 -5.33 3.04 -22.99
CA GLU A 247 -4.90 1.66 -23.25
C GLU A 247 -5.59 0.69 -22.29
N PHE A 248 -5.62 1.02 -21.00
CA PHE A 248 -6.32 0.21 -19.99
C PHE A 248 -7.83 0.26 -20.14
N LYS A 249 -8.40 1.42 -20.54
CA LYS A 249 -9.85 1.53 -20.80
C LYS A 249 -10.33 0.58 -21.86
N LYS A 250 -9.49 0.31 -22.88
CA LYS A 250 -9.81 -0.64 -23.97
C LYS A 250 -9.70 -2.10 -23.54
N LEU A 251 -8.83 -2.41 -22.57
CA LEU A 251 -8.57 -3.77 -22.12
C LEU A 251 -9.50 -4.22 -21.00
N SER A 252 -9.90 -3.30 -20.11
CA SER A 252 -10.65 -3.60 -18.89
C SER A 252 -12.16 -3.58 -19.09
N GLU A 253 -12.85 -4.41 -18.34
CA GLU A 253 -14.31 -4.42 -18.22
C GLU A 253 -14.81 -3.22 -17.43
N ASP A 254 -14.02 -2.79 -16.44
CA ASP A 254 -14.27 -1.59 -15.65
C ASP A 254 -12.96 -0.93 -15.25
N PHE A 255 -13.01 0.37 -15.06
CA PHE A 255 -11.85 1.13 -14.59
C PHE A 255 -12.24 2.27 -13.65
N ILE A 256 -11.28 2.63 -12.82
CA ILE A 256 -11.31 3.80 -11.92
C ILE A 256 -10.10 4.68 -12.25
N GLU A 257 -10.36 5.95 -12.55
CA GLU A 257 -9.29 6.91 -12.84
C GLU A 257 -8.76 7.56 -11.56
N ILE A 258 -7.47 7.46 -11.35
CA ILE A 258 -6.72 8.07 -10.26
C ILE A 258 -6.08 9.38 -10.77
N PRO A 259 -6.20 10.52 -10.05
CA PRO A 259 -5.56 11.76 -10.47
C PRO A 259 -4.04 11.61 -10.55
N LEU A 260 -3.42 12.29 -11.51
CA LEU A 260 -1.95 12.37 -11.60
C LEU A 260 -1.39 13.06 -10.34
N THR A 261 -0.32 12.51 -9.81
CA THR A 261 0.30 12.98 -8.57
C THR A 261 1.82 12.72 -8.58
N PHE A 262 2.52 13.10 -7.52
CA PHE A 262 3.91 12.70 -7.34
C PHE A 262 4.02 11.19 -7.07
N TYR A 263 5.11 10.59 -7.53
CA TYR A 263 5.41 9.17 -7.30
C TYR A 263 5.27 8.76 -5.83
N GLU A 264 5.74 9.60 -4.92
CA GLU A 264 5.69 9.35 -3.48
C GLU A 264 4.27 9.27 -2.92
N PHE A 265 3.29 9.90 -3.57
CA PHE A 265 1.90 9.94 -3.11
C PHE A 265 1.02 8.86 -3.73
N LEU A 266 1.50 8.15 -4.77
CA LEU A 266 0.77 7.06 -5.41
C LEU A 266 0.18 6.05 -4.41
N PRO A 267 0.90 5.59 -3.38
CA PRO A 267 0.34 4.65 -2.41
C PRO A 267 -0.94 5.13 -1.74
N ILE A 268 -1.01 6.43 -1.39
CA ILE A 268 -2.19 7.01 -0.74
C ILE A 268 -3.37 7.10 -1.71
N PHE A 269 -3.14 7.60 -2.93
CA PHE A 269 -4.22 7.76 -3.91
C PHE A 269 -4.76 6.42 -4.43
N TYR A 270 -3.95 5.37 -4.48
CA TYR A 270 -4.39 4.06 -4.94
C TYR A 270 -5.02 3.22 -3.84
N VAL A 271 -4.59 3.33 -2.58
CA VAL A 271 -5.17 2.52 -1.50
C VAL A 271 -6.58 2.96 -1.12
N ILE A 272 -6.89 4.26 -1.15
CA ILE A 272 -8.21 4.79 -0.76
C ILE A 272 -9.35 4.15 -1.58
N PRO A 273 -9.33 4.15 -2.92
CA PRO A 273 -10.40 3.50 -3.69
C PRO A 273 -10.44 1.98 -3.50
N LEU A 274 -9.34 1.32 -3.19
CA LEU A 274 -9.34 -0.12 -2.88
C LEU A 274 -9.98 -0.42 -1.52
N GLN A 275 -9.73 0.42 -0.51
CA GLN A 275 -10.41 0.33 0.79
C GLN A 275 -11.92 0.56 0.64
N LEU A 276 -12.32 1.57 -0.14
CA LEU A 276 -13.72 1.82 -0.45
C LEU A 276 -14.35 0.66 -1.24
N PHE A 277 -13.62 0.05 -2.17
CA PHE A 277 -14.10 -1.10 -2.94
C PHE A 277 -14.35 -2.30 -2.04
N ALA A 278 -13.41 -2.62 -1.15
CA ALA A 278 -13.59 -3.69 -0.18
C ALA A 278 -14.80 -3.43 0.75
N TYR A 279 -14.94 -2.20 1.24
CA TYR A 279 -16.07 -1.78 2.08
C TYR A 279 -17.42 -1.95 1.38
N GLU A 280 -17.57 -1.39 0.18
CA GLU A 280 -18.82 -1.46 -0.57
C GLU A 280 -19.18 -2.91 -0.97
N MET A 281 -18.16 -3.73 -1.29
CA MET A 281 -18.33 -5.16 -1.55
C MET A 281 -18.88 -5.89 -0.31
N ALA A 282 -18.29 -5.62 0.86
CA ALA A 282 -18.72 -6.21 2.13
C ALA A 282 -20.16 -5.82 2.50
N VAL A 283 -20.49 -4.53 2.40
CA VAL A 283 -21.84 -4.01 2.65
C VAL A 283 -22.87 -4.68 1.73
N LEU A 284 -22.60 -4.81 0.43
CA LEU A 284 -23.49 -5.46 -0.53
C LEU A 284 -23.67 -6.96 -0.26
N ARG A 285 -22.69 -7.59 0.37
CA ARG A 285 -22.74 -9.01 0.79
C ARG A 285 -23.41 -9.22 2.15
N GLY A 286 -23.76 -8.14 2.86
CA GLY A 286 -24.30 -8.22 4.22
C GLY A 286 -23.27 -8.64 5.26
N CYS A 287 -21.98 -8.44 5.00
CA CYS A 287 -20.91 -8.74 5.96
C CYS A 287 -20.84 -7.65 7.03
N ASP A 288 -20.44 -8.03 8.24
CA ASP A 288 -20.07 -7.09 9.29
C ASP A 288 -18.75 -6.41 8.93
N VAL A 289 -18.74 -5.09 8.93
CA VAL A 289 -17.58 -4.28 8.55
C VAL A 289 -16.89 -3.58 9.72
N ASP A 290 -17.43 -3.75 10.96
CA ASP A 290 -16.93 -3.16 12.20
C ASP A 290 -16.01 -4.09 13.00
#